data_739479348c420651cb67c40afd2b48f3
#
_entry.id   739479348c420651cb67c40afd2b48f3
#
_cell.length_a   1.000
_cell.length_b   1.000
_cell.length_c   1.000
_cell.angle_alpha   90.00
_cell.angle_beta   90.00
_cell.angle_gamma   90.00
#
_symmetry.space_group_name_H-M   'P 1'
#
loop_
_entity.id
_entity.type
_entity.pdbx_description
1 polymer ?
#
loop_
_entity_poly.entity_id
_entity_poly.type
_entity_poly.pdbx_seq_one_letter_code
_entity_poly.pdbx_strand_id
1 'polypeptide(L)' 'MKIAYIRVSSIDQNEQRQIEEMKKFGAEKIFIEKQSGATISHRPIFQEALDFVREQDIFIVEAI' A
#
# COMPACT_ATOMS: atom_id res chain seq x y z
N MET A 1 -14.21 3.34 -6.25
CA MET A 1 -13.11 3.97 -5.50
C MET A 1 -11.79 3.26 -5.79
N LYS A 2 -10.74 4.01 -5.98
CA LYS A 2 -9.41 3.44 -6.18
C LYS A 2 -8.67 3.42 -4.86
N ILE A 3 -8.15 2.27 -4.50
CA ILE A 3 -7.45 2.05 -3.24
C ILE A 3 -6.05 1.55 -3.55
N ALA A 4 -5.05 2.17 -2.92
CA ALA A 4 -3.67 1.81 -3.17
C ALA A 4 -3.05 1.18 -1.93
N TYR A 5 -2.19 0.20 -2.13
CA TYR A 5 -1.40 -0.41 -1.09
C TYR A 5 0.06 -0.34 -1.50
N ILE A 6 0.87 0.27 -0.66
CA ILE A 6 2.29 0.46 -0.91
C ILE A 6 3.07 -0.30 0.15
N ARG A 7 3.98 -1.14 -0.29
CA ARG A 7 4.85 -1.86 0.62
C ARG A 7 6.29 -1.44 0.38
N VAL A 8 6.94 -0.96 1.43
CA VAL A 8 8.36 -0.60 1.37
C VAL A 8 9.15 -1.53 2.28
N SER A 9 10.30 -1.97 1.81
CA SER A 9 11.10 -2.97 2.50
C SER A 9 12.06 -2.38 3.52
N SER A 10 12.21 -1.08 3.56
CA SER A 10 13.13 -0.41 4.46
C SER A 10 12.50 0.83 5.05
N ILE A 11 12.77 1.08 6.34
CA ILE A 11 12.28 2.29 6.98
C ILE A 11 12.99 3.55 6.49
N ASP A 12 14.16 3.38 5.90
CA ASP A 12 14.91 4.50 5.33
C ASP A 12 14.42 4.89 3.94
N GLN A 13 13.57 4.07 3.37
CA GLN A 13 13.04 4.31 2.04
C GLN A 13 11.97 5.40 2.09
N ASN A 14 12.08 6.36 1.19
CA ASN A 14 11.14 7.46 1.14
C ASN A 14 9.93 7.05 0.29
N GLU A 15 8.81 6.83 0.95
CA GLU A 15 7.58 6.39 0.28
C GLU A 15 6.79 7.54 -0.34
N GLN A 16 7.24 8.76 -0.14
CA GLN A 16 6.51 9.93 -0.62
C GLN A 16 6.30 9.90 -2.13
N ARG A 17 7.29 9.41 -2.85
CA ARG A 17 7.21 9.31 -4.30
C ARG A 17 6.10 8.35 -4.72
N GLN A 18 6.01 7.21 -4.06
CA GLN A 18 4.98 6.23 -4.36
C GLN A 18 3.60 6.77 -4.02
N ILE A 19 3.50 7.50 -2.91
CA ILE A 19 2.22 8.11 -2.53
C ILE A 19 1.76 9.08 -3.61
N GLU A 20 2.65 9.91 -4.11
CA GLU A 20 2.33 10.86 -5.17
C GLU A 20 1.91 10.16 -6.45
N GLU A 21 2.58 9.08 -6.80
CA GLU A 21 2.22 8.31 -7.98
C GLU A 21 0.83 7.70 -7.85
N MET A 22 0.52 7.17 -6.67
CA MET A 22 -0.81 6.58 -6.45
C MET A 22 -1.90 7.64 -6.52
N LYS A 23 -1.62 8.84 -6.04
CA LYS A 23 -2.57 9.94 -6.15
C LYS A 23 -2.81 10.33 -7.60
N LYS A 24 -1.78 10.25 -8.42
CA LYS A 24 -1.91 10.53 -9.87
C LYS A 24 -2.78 9.49 -10.55
N PHE A 25 -2.76 8.27 -10.08
CA PHE A 25 -3.65 7.23 -10.59
C PHE A 25 -5.09 7.41 -10.10
N GLY A 26 -5.30 8.31 -9.17
CA GLY A 26 -6.62 8.57 -8.65
C GLY A 26 -6.98 7.82 -7.39
N ALA A 27 -5.97 7.34 -6.67
CA ALA A 27 -6.21 6.62 -5.41
C ALA A 27 -6.81 7.55 -4.37
N GLU A 28 -7.94 7.16 -3.83
CA GLU A 28 -8.62 7.92 -2.79
C GLU A 28 -8.22 7.49 -1.40
N LYS A 29 -7.78 6.24 -1.27
CA LYS A 29 -7.30 5.69 -0.01
C LYS A 29 -5.98 5.00 -0.25
N ILE A 30 -4.99 5.29 0.60
CA ILE A 30 -3.65 4.73 0.46
C ILE A 30 -3.25 4.04 1.76
N PHE A 31 -2.90 2.77 1.66
CA PHE A 31 -2.35 2.00 2.77
C PHE A 31 -0.86 1.83 2.56
N ILE A 32 -0.09 2.08 3.61
CA ILE A 32 1.37 1.99 3.53
C ILE A 32 1.85 1.02 4.59
N GLU A 33 2.62 0.03 4.17
CA GLU A 33 3.20 -0.94 5.08
C GLU A 33 4.71 -0.89 4.97
N LYS A 34 5.36 -0.63 6.09
CA LYS A 34 6.81 -0.62 6.18
C LYS A 34 7.27 -1.85 6.94
N GLN A 35 8.07 -2.66 6.30
CA GLN A 35 8.60 -3.85 6.92
C GLN A 35 10.12 -3.85 6.84
N SER A 36 10.75 -3.73 7.98
CA SER A 36 12.20 -3.89 8.10
C SER A 36 12.45 -5.18 8.87
N GLY A 37 13.39 -5.98 8.40
CA GLY A 37 13.73 -7.20 9.09
C GLY A 37 13.21 -8.44 8.39
N ALA A 38 13.32 -9.57 9.05
CA ALA A 38 13.17 -10.88 8.44
C ALA A 38 11.75 -11.40 8.34
N THR A 39 10.80 -10.80 9.02
CA THR A 39 9.44 -11.34 9.05
C THR A 39 8.57 -10.72 8.00
N ILE A 40 8.56 -11.33 6.84
CA ILE A 40 7.74 -10.88 5.72
C ILE A 40 6.34 -11.49 5.76
N SER A 41 6.15 -12.48 6.61
CA SER A 41 4.91 -13.25 6.64
C SER A 41 3.74 -12.50 7.28
N HIS A 42 4.02 -11.45 8.02
CA HIS A 42 2.98 -10.71 8.71
C HIS A 42 2.71 -9.37 8.04
N ARG A 43 1.51 -9.22 7.49
CA ARG A 43 1.13 -8.01 6.77
C ARG A 43 -0.23 -7.52 7.26
N PRO A 44 -0.28 -6.92 8.46
CA PRO A 44 -1.56 -6.47 9.00
C PRO A 44 -2.21 -5.36 8.18
N ILE A 45 -1.42 -4.48 7.62
CA ILE A 45 -1.97 -3.39 6.82
C ILE A 45 -2.52 -3.90 5.49
N PHE A 46 -1.88 -4.91 4.91
CA PHE A 46 -2.41 -5.54 3.71
C PHE A 46 -3.77 -6.17 3.97
N GLN A 47 -3.92 -6.84 5.10
CA GLN A 47 -5.19 -7.42 5.49
C GLN A 47 -6.26 -6.34 5.68
N GLU A 48 -5.89 -5.24 6.31
CA GLU A 48 -6.81 -4.11 6.45
C GLU A 48 -7.26 -3.59 5.10
N ALA A 49 -6.33 -3.48 4.17
CA ALA A 49 -6.64 -3.00 2.83
C ALA A 49 -7.60 -3.95 2.12
N LEU A 50 -7.37 -5.24 2.23
CA LEU A 50 -8.25 -6.22 1.62
C LEU A 50 -9.65 -6.17 2.21
N ASP A 51 -9.75 -5.96 3.51
CA ASP A 51 -11.05 -5.84 4.16
C ASP A 51 -11.77 -4.56 3.78
N PHE A 52 -11.01 -3.54 3.42
CA PHE A 52 -11.58 -2.26 3.02
C PHE A 52 -12.11 -2.29 1.59
N VAL A 53 -11.43 -3.01 0.70
CA VAL A 53 -11.76 -3.05 -0.72
C VAL A 53 -13.08 -3.81 -0.94
N ARG A 54 -13.92 -3.27 -1.81
CA ARG A 54 -15.18 -3.89 -2.18
C ARG A 54 -15.18 -4.25 -3.66
N GLU A 55 -16.24 -4.92 -4.11
CA GLU A 55 -16.30 -5.47 -5.46
C GLU A 55 -16.09 -4.43 -6.57
N GLN A 56 -16.57 -3.22 -6.36
CA GLN A 56 -16.49 -2.18 -7.38
C GLN A 56 -15.25 -1.31 -7.25
N ASP A 57 -14.38 -1.62 -6.30
CA ASP A 57 -13.18 -0.85 -6.09
C ASP A 57 -12.02 -1.41 -6.89
N ILE A 58 -11.07 -0.52 -7.22
CA ILE A 58 -9.85 -0.92 -7.89
C ILE A 58 -8.73 -0.92 -6.86
N PHE A 59 -8.07 -2.05 -6.73
CA PHE A 59 -6.99 -2.22 -5.76
C PHE A 59 -5.66 -2.17 -6.48
N ILE A 60 -4.86 -1.15 -6.17
CA ILE A 60 -3.56 -0.94 -6.80
C ILE A 60 -2.48 -1.34 -5.80
N VAL A 61 -1.58 -2.21 -6.22
CA VAL A 61 -0.53 -2.71 -5.35
C VAL A 61 0.84 -2.32 -5.91
N GLU A 62 1.68 -1.78 -5.06
CA GLU A 62 3.07 -1.50 -5.41
C GLU A 62 3.98 -1.99 -4.29
N ALA A 63 4.99 -2.77 -4.66
CA ALA A 63 5.96 -3.30 -3.74
C ALA A 63 7.36 -2.96 -4.22
N ILE A 64 8.21 -2.54 -3.28
CA ILE A 64 9.58 -2.16 -3.58
C ILE A 64 10.53 -3.09 -2.84
#